data_cb293ff3597ea4375fac4cdebd6bb144
#
_entry.id   cb293ff3597ea4375fac4cdebd6bb144
#
_cell.length_a   1.000
_cell.length_b   1.000
_cell.length_c   1.000
_cell.angle_alpha   90.00
_cell.angle_beta   90.00
_cell.angle_gamma   90.00
#
_symmetry.space_group_name_H-M   'P 1'
#
loop_
_entity.id
_entity.type
_entity.pdbx_description
1 polymer ?
#
loop_
_entity_poly.entity_id
_entity_poly.type
_entity_poly.pdbx_seq_one_letter_code
_entity_poly.pdbx_strand_id
1 'polypeptide(L)'
;MRETMRVHEAQVYACPACKMPLQLSITIQTNNEVVAGSLSCQCGQVFQVAEGVPDLTYPQQLAASDLEAKHWYDANADVYDENLHLTFDTFGENEDLVRSRLVDRLALKRGHCVLELGAGSGRDSLLIADRLGPEGRLYLQDLSLAILSRSFPKITQMDVPTEFHVGNACNLPFADHVFDAVFHFGGLNTFSDIPGFFREINRVAKVGAKIVVGDESMPVWLRDTEFGRVLMNSNPLYRYDLPLQYLPVSCREVKLEWIIGGVFYAIEYRVGEGEPFADLDFEIPGARGGSHRTRYYGMLEGVTAKAKSLAQLASAKSGKSMHRWLDDVVRIAATRDLESE
;
A
#
# COMPACT_ATOMS: atom_id res chain seq x y z
N MET A 1 17.14 -3.74 -28.16
CA MET A 1 18.07 -4.38 -27.21
C MET A 1 17.32 -4.47 -25.90
N ARG A 2 17.35 -5.60 -25.23
CA ARG A 2 16.71 -5.79 -23.92
C ARG A 2 17.45 -4.91 -22.91
N GLU A 3 16.78 -4.07 -22.12
CA GLU A 3 17.40 -3.40 -20.98
C GLU A 3 17.65 -4.47 -19.91
N THR A 4 18.91 -4.81 -19.73
CA THR A 4 19.39 -5.72 -18.70
C THR A 4 19.85 -4.90 -17.49
N MET A 5 19.79 -5.47 -16.29
CA MET A 5 20.21 -4.79 -15.06
C MET A 5 21.61 -4.18 -15.22
N ARG A 6 21.75 -2.89 -14.99
CA ARG A 6 23.06 -2.22 -15.01
C ARG A 6 23.83 -2.50 -13.73
N VAL A 7 25.16 -2.59 -13.82
CA VAL A 7 26.00 -2.91 -12.66
C VAL A 7 25.75 -1.98 -11.47
N HIS A 8 25.56 -0.68 -11.72
CA HIS A 8 25.31 0.29 -10.65
C HIS A 8 23.88 0.20 -10.04
N GLU A 9 22.92 -0.32 -10.78
CA GLU A 9 21.54 -0.50 -10.29
C GLU A 9 21.43 -1.64 -9.27
N ALA A 10 22.38 -2.59 -9.27
CA ALA A 10 22.43 -3.63 -8.25
C ALA A 10 22.48 -3.07 -6.82
N GLN A 11 23.00 -1.85 -6.65
CA GLN A 11 23.10 -1.18 -5.34
C GLN A 11 21.76 -0.70 -4.77
N VAL A 12 20.72 -0.61 -5.60
CA VAL A 12 19.36 -0.24 -5.15
C VAL A 12 18.69 -1.40 -4.43
N TYR A 13 19.09 -2.63 -4.78
CA TYR A 13 18.47 -3.82 -4.20
C TYR A 13 19.03 -4.11 -2.80
N ALA A 14 18.11 -4.41 -1.89
CA ALA A 14 18.37 -4.94 -0.57
C ALA A 14 17.84 -6.37 -0.45
N CYS A 15 18.39 -7.15 0.46
CA CYS A 15 17.92 -8.51 0.71
C CYS A 15 16.45 -8.52 1.15
N PRO A 16 15.53 -9.18 0.45
CA PRO A 16 14.11 -9.20 0.85
C PRO A 16 13.87 -9.89 2.20
N ALA A 17 14.82 -10.71 2.68
CA ALA A 17 14.74 -11.37 3.98
C ALA A 17 15.11 -10.46 5.15
N CYS A 18 16.25 -9.73 5.05
CA CYS A 18 16.81 -8.99 6.18
C CYS A 18 17.09 -7.52 5.91
N LYS A 19 16.78 -7.03 4.69
CA LYS A 19 16.93 -5.65 4.24
C LYS A 19 18.37 -5.12 4.19
N MET A 20 19.36 -5.97 4.42
CA MET A 20 20.77 -5.61 4.27
C MET A 20 21.16 -5.53 2.78
N PRO A 21 22.18 -4.72 2.44
CA PRO A 21 22.67 -4.61 1.06
C PRO A 21 23.05 -5.98 0.46
N LEU A 22 22.83 -6.12 -0.84
CA LEU A 22 23.22 -7.28 -1.62
C LEU A 22 24.58 -7.06 -2.30
N GLN A 23 25.38 -8.11 -2.39
CA GLN A 23 26.66 -8.12 -3.12
C GLN A 23 26.46 -8.77 -4.48
N LEU A 24 26.79 -8.04 -5.54
CA LEU A 24 26.72 -8.53 -6.93
C LEU A 24 27.99 -9.34 -7.27
N SER A 25 27.77 -10.55 -7.77
CA SER A 25 28.81 -11.38 -8.43
C SER A 25 28.40 -11.61 -9.87
N ILE A 26 29.21 -11.11 -10.83
CA ILE A 26 28.90 -11.14 -12.26
C ILE A 26 29.54 -12.40 -12.87
N THR A 27 28.76 -13.18 -13.61
CA THR A 27 29.21 -14.32 -14.39
C THR A 27 29.34 -13.97 -15.88
N ILE A 28 28.36 -13.23 -16.42
CA ILE A 28 28.34 -12.77 -17.80
C ILE A 28 27.92 -11.30 -17.82
N GLN A 29 28.74 -10.48 -18.48
CA GLN A 29 28.52 -9.05 -18.66
C GLN A 29 28.66 -8.66 -20.14
N THR A 30 27.79 -7.78 -20.60
CA THR A 30 27.88 -7.15 -21.91
C THR A 30 27.83 -5.64 -21.73
N ASN A 31 28.89 -4.93 -22.09
CA ASN A 31 29.06 -3.51 -21.77
C ASN A 31 28.95 -3.25 -20.26
N ASN A 32 28.01 -2.43 -19.84
CA ASN A 32 27.74 -2.12 -18.42
C ASN A 32 26.51 -2.86 -17.88
N GLU A 33 26.07 -3.92 -18.54
CA GLU A 33 24.86 -4.67 -18.24
C GLU A 33 25.19 -6.07 -17.74
N VAL A 34 24.56 -6.50 -16.67
CA VAL A 34 24.68 -7.83 -16.08
C VAL A 34 23.73 -8.77 -16.81
N VAL A 35 24.27 -9.69 -17.62
CA VAL A 35 23.45 -10.70 -18.32
C VAL A 35 23.18 -11.90 -17.41
N ALA A 36 24.20 -12.36 -16.68
CA ALA A 36 24.09 -13.42 -15.71
C ALA A 36 24.99 -13.17 -14.50
N GLY A 37 24.52 -13.60 -13.34
CA GLY A 37 25.25 -13.43 -12.09
C GLY A 37 24.41 -13.83 -10.89
N SER A 38 24.82 -13.36 -9.72
CA SER A 38 24.06 -13.55 -8.48
C SER A 38 24.17 -12.34 -7.56
N LEU A 39 23.13 -12.15 -6.76
CA LEU A 39 23.08 -11.18 -5.67
C LEU A 39 23.07 -11.96 -4.36
N SER A 40 24.08 -11.78 -3.52
CA SER A 40 24.23 -12.51 -2.26
C SER A 40 24.16 -11.60 -1.05
N CYS A 41 23.60 -12.11 0.04
CA CYS A 41 23.47 -11.42 1.32
C CYS A 41 24.28 -12.11 2.41
N GLN A 42 24.80 -11.34 3.35
CA GLN A 42 25.49 -11.87 4.55
C GLN A 42 24.60 -12.79 5.42
N CYS A 43 23.26 -12.69 5.30
CA CYS A 43 22.34 -13.61 5.97
C CYS A 43 22.24 -15.00 5.31
N GLY A 44 23.01 -15.25 4.24
CA GLY A 44 23.05 -16.54 3.53
C GLY A 44 22.08 -16.65 2.33
N GLN A 45 21.25 -15.65 2.08
CA GLN A 45 20.39 -15.65 0.88
C GLN A 45 21.19 -15.37 -0.37
N VAL A 46 20.85 -16.08 -1.47
CA VAL A 46 21.46 -15.91 -2.79
C VAL A 46 20.33 -15.87 -3.83
N PHE A 47 20.35 -14.86 -4.68
CA PHE A 47 19.37 -14.60 -5.73
C PHE A 47 20.06 -14.62 -7.09
N GLN A 48 19.48 -15.28 -8.08
CA GLN A 48 20.07 -15.41 -9.41
C GLN A 48 19.69 -14.24 -10.31
N VAL A 49 20.63 -13.82 -11.15
CA VAL A 49 20.35 -12.92 -12.27
C VAL A 49 20.51 -13.73 -13.55
N ALA A 50 19.41 -13.86 -14.29
CA ALA A 50 19.37 -14.58 -15.55
C ALA A 50 18.79 -13.70 -16.66
N GLU A 51 19.44 -13.68 -17.82
CA GLU A 51 19.04 -12.84 -18.96
C GLU A 51 18.82 -11.35 -18.59
N GLY A 52 19.60 -10.87 -17.62
CA GLY A 52 19.53 -9.48 -17.16
C GLY A 52 18.43 -9.17 -16.14
N VAL A 53 17.63 -10.16 -15.75
CA VAL A 53 16.54 -9.98 -14.77
C VAL A 53 16.91 -10.69 -13.47
N PRO A 54 17.01 -9.99 -12.33
CA PRO A 54 17.19 -10.63 -11.03
C PRO A 54 15.89 -11.27 -10.55
N ASP A 55 15.99 -12.53 -10.08
CA ASP A 55 14.93 -13.19 -9.34
C ASP A 55 15.17 -13.00 -7.84
N LEU A 56 14.47 -12.04 -7.26
CA LEU A 56 14.55 -11.64 -5.85
C LEU A 56 13.40 -12.21 -5.01
N THR A 57 12.81 -13.32 -5.49
CA THR A 57 11.68 -13.97 -4.81
C THR A 57 12.06 -14.43 -3.41
N TYR A 58 11.29 -13.97 -2.41
CA TYR A 58 11.42 -14.39 -1.03
C TYR A 58 10.02 -14.45 -0.37
N PRO A 59 9.73 -15.44 0.51
CA PRO A 59 10.56 -16.63 0.74
C PRO A 59 10.73 -17.46 -0.54
N GLN A 60 11.83 -18.20 -0.66
CA GLN A 60 12.05 -19.07 -1.85
C GLN A 60 10.98 -20.16 -1.99
N GLN A 61 10.45 -20.62 -0.86
CA GLN A 61 9.27 -21.47 -0.82
C GLN A 61 8.05 -20.59 -0.65
N LEU A 62 7.37 -20.28 -1.75
CA LEU A 62 6.16 -19.47 -1.78
C LEU A 62 5.00 -20.15 -1.05
N ALA A 63 4.08 -19.36 -0.50
CA ALA A 63 2.79 -19.83 -0.03
C ALA A 63 1.97 -20.43 -1.19
N ALA A 64 1.03 -21.30 -0.87
CA ALA A 64 0.27 -22.03 -1.89
C ALA A 64 -0.48 -21.09 -2.85
N SER A 65 -1.12 -20.03 -2.35
CA SER A 65 -1.83 -19.05 -3.19
C SER A 65 -0.90 -18.29 -4.12
N ASP A 66 0.27 -17.84 -3.63
CA ASP A 66 1.27 -17.14 -4.46
C ASP A 66 1.81 -18.07 -5.55
N LEU A 67 2.06 -19.34 -5.19
CA LEU A 67 2.56 -20.34 -6.14
C LEU A 67 1.52 -20.69 -7.21
N GLU A 68 0.25 -20.81 -6.82
CA GLU A 68 -0.87 -21.04 -7.74
C GLU A 68 -1.04 -19.88 -8.72
N ALA A 69 -1.03 -18.64 -8.20
CA ALA A 69 -1.08 -17.43 -9.02
C ALA A 69 0.09 -17.39 -10.01
N LYS A 70 1.32 -17.60 -9.52
CA LYS A 70 2.52 -17.64 -10.36
C LYS A 70 2.38 -18.67 -11.49
N HIS A 71 2.01 -19.90 -11.18
CA HIS A 71 1.85 -20.97 -12.19
C HIS A 71 0.77 -20.61 -13.21
N TRP A 72 -0.32 -20.00 -12.75
CA TRP A 72 -1.39 -19.60 -13.66
C TRP A 72 -0.92 -18.55 -14.67
N TYR A 73 -0.23 -17.49 -14.19
CA TYR A 73 0.30 -16.44 -15.06
C TYR A 73 1.45 -16.94 -15.94
N ASP A 74 2.32 -17.84 -15.44
CA ASP A 74 3.37 -18.48 -16.25
C ASP A 74 2.78 -19.28 -17.42
N ALA A 75 1.65 -19.97 -17.21
CA ALA A 75 1.00 -20.79 -18.24
C ALA A 75 0.11 -19.99 -19.20
N ASN A 76 -0.42 -18.84 -18.77
CA ASN A 76 -1.48 -18.12 -19.50
C ASN A 76 -1.09 -16.70 -19.94
N ALA A 77 0.20 -16.33 -19.88
CA ALA A 77 0.66 -14.96 -20.12
C ALA A 77 0.16 -14.36 -21.43
N ASP A 78 0.15 -15.12 -22.55
CA ASP A 78 -0.30 -14.64 -23.86
C ASP A 78 -1.80 -14.41 -23.88
N VAL A 79 -2.56 -15.41 -23.46
CA VAL A 79 -4.03 -15.36 -23.45
C VAL A 79 -4.52 -14.25 -22.52
N TYR A 80 -3.84 -14.04 -21.39
CA TYR A 80 -4.17 -12.98 -20.46
C TYR A 80 -3.93 -11.60 -21.07
N ASP A 81 -2.74 -11.34 -21.66
CA ASP A 81 -2.44 -10.05 -22.28
C ASP A 81 -3.38 -9.72 -23.44
N GLU A 82 -3.71 -10.71 -24.27
CA GLU A 82 -4.64 -10.54 -25.38
C GLU A 82 -6.07 -10.19 -24.94
N ASN A 83 -6.54 -10.76 -23.82
CA ASN A 83 -7.94 -10.68 -23.41
C ASN A 83 -8.22 -9.74 -22.22
N LEU A 84 -7.21 -9.08 -21.68
CA LEU A 84 -7.38 -8.20 -20.51
C LEU A 84 -8.40 -7.07 -20.75
N HIS A 85 -8.49 -6.56 -21.98
CA HIS A 85 -9.45 -5.52 -22.39
C HIS A 85 -10.92 -5.93 -22.15
N LEU A 86 -11.23 -7.26 -22.18
CA LEU A 86 -12.60 -7.75 -21.99
C LEU A 86 -13.18 -7.39 -20.61
N THR A 87 -12.32 -7.18 -19.62
CA THR A 87 -12.77 -6.66 -18.31
C THR A 87 -13.43 -5.30 -18.47
N PHE A 88 -12.81 -4.40 -19.22
CA PHE A 88 -13.34 -3.05 -19.46
C PHE A 88 -14.54 -3.07 -20.39
N ASP A 89 -14.49 -3.86 -21.45
CA ASP A 89 -15.60 -4.02 -22.39
C ASP A 89 -16.86 -4.54 -21.70
N THR A 90 -16.71 -5.45 -20.74
CA THR A 90 -17.83 -5.99 -19.93
C THR A 90 -18.64 -4.87 -19.27
N PHE A 91 -18.00 -3.79 -18.86
CA PHE A 91 -18.63 -2.66 -18.19
C PHE A 91 -18.84 -1.45 -19.10
N GLY A 92 -18.52 -1.56 -20.40
CA GLY A 92 -18.65 -0.48 -21.37
C GLY A 92 -17.68 0.69 -21.11
N GLU A 93 -16.53 0.41 -20.49
CA GLU A 93 -15.53 1.42 -20.16
C GLU A 93 -14.33 1.35 -21.11
N ASN A 94 -13.67 2.48 -21.33
CA ASN A 94 -12.44 2.54 -22.12
C ASN A 94 -11.23 2.26 -21.25
N GLU A 95 -10.50 1.16 -21.54
CA GLU A 95 -9.33 0.73 -20.75
C GLU A 95 -8.28 1.83 -20.62
N ASP A 96 -7.86 2.45 -21.72
CA ASP A 96 -6.79 3.44 -21.73
C ASP A 96 -7.15 4.66 -20.88
N LEU A 97 -8.42 5.10 -20.94
CA LEU A 97 -8.90 6.21 -20.15
C LEU A 97 -8.94 5.89 -18.66
N VAL A 98 -9.41 4.70 -18.28
CA VAL A 98 -9.46 4.26 -16.87
C VAL A 98 -8.04 4.14 -16.31
N ARG A 99 -7.14 3.46 -17.02
CA ARG A 99 -5.74 3.31 -16.60
C ARG A 99 -5.01 4.65 -16.50
N SER A 100 -5.22 5.53 -17.48
CA SER A 100 -4.64 6.88 -17.44
C SER A 100 -5.08 7.65 -16.19
N ARG A 101 -6.38 7.60 -15.84
CA ARG A 101 -6.91 8.23 -14.62
C ARG A 101 -6.34 7.62 -13.34
N LEU A 102 -6.10 6.29 -13.31
CA LEU A 102 -5.46 5.63 -12.17
C LEU A 102 -4.02 6.10 -11.98
N VAL A 103 -3.24 6.14 -13.07
CA VAL A 103 -1.85 6.62 -13.02
C VAL A 103 -1.78 8.11 -12.65
N ASP A 104 -2.72 8.94 -13.13
CA ASP A 104 -2.79 10.38 -12.78
C ASP A 104 -2.95 10.63 -11.27
N ARG A 105 -3.55 9.69 -10.52
CA ARG A 105 -3.68 9.77 -9.04
C ARG A 105 -2.33 9.78 -8.32
N LEU A 106 -1.29 9.20 -8.93
CA LEU A 106 0.08 9.24 -8.39
C LEU A 106 0.65 10.66 -8.38
N ALA A 107 0.09 11.59 -9.16
CA ALA A 107 0.58 12.96 -9.30
C ALA A 107 2.09 13.00 -9.63
N LEU A 108 2.51 12.17 -10.59
CA LEU A 108 3.90 12.00 -10.96
C LEU A 108 4.52 13.31 -11.48
N LYS A 109 5.80 13.44 -11.23
CA LYS A 109 6.64 14.51 -11.77
C LYS A 109 7.80 13.87 -12.55
N ARG A 110 8.32 14.60 -13.52
CA ARG A 110 9.58 14.21 -14.18
C ARG A 110 10.67 14.02 -13.13
N GLY A 111 11.48 12.99 -13.29
CA GLY A 111 12.54 12.67 -12.36
C GLY A 111 12.14 11.85 -11.11
N HIS A 112 10.84 11.54 -10.93
CA HIS A 112 10.43 10.64 -9.84
C HIS A 112 10.97 9.22 -10.05
N CYS A 113 11.23 8.53 -8.93
CA CYS A 113 11.53 7.11 -8.86
C CYS A 113 10.25 6.36 -8.46
N VAL A 114 9.76 5.49 -9.34
CA VAL A 114 8.46 4.82 -9.19
C VAL A 114 8.63 3.31 -9.17
N LEU A 115 7.89 2.65 -8.29
CA LEU A 115 7.76 1.20 -8.22
C LEU A 115 6.35 0.79 -8.67
N GLU A 116 6.26 -0.06 -9.68
CA GLU A 116 5.03 -0.74 -10.06
C GLU A 116 5.13 -2.22 -9.66
N LEU A 117 4.12 -2.69 -8.93
CA LEU A 117 4.02 -4.05 -8.42
C LEU A 117 2.92 -4.81 -9.17
N GLY A 118 3.20 -6.07 -9.52
CA GLY A 118 2.32 -6.82 -10.40
C GLY A 118 2.19 -6.15 -11.76
N ALA A 119 3.32 -5.72 -12.35
CA ALA A 119 3.35 -4.93 -13.57
C ALA A 119 2.77 -5.69 -14.78
N GLY A 120 2.70 -7.02 -14.70
CA GLY A 120 2.12 -7.87 -15.72
C GLY A 120 2.74 -7.59 -17.09
N SER A 121 1.90 -7.38 -18.10
CA SER A 121 2.34 -7.08 -19.46
C SER A 121 2.68 -5.60 -19.73
N GLY A 122 2.73 -4.76 -18.69
CA GLY A 122 3.22 -3.38 -18.78
C GLY A 122 2.22 -2.35 -19.31
N ARG A 123 0.92 -2.57 -19.18
CA ARG A 123 -0.12 -1.64 -19.67
C ARG A 123 -0.11 -0.33 -18.90
N ASP A 124 -0.05 -0.38 -17.57
CA ASP A 124 0.06 0.80 -16.72
C ASP A 124 1.48 1.36 -16.75
N SER A 125 2.49 0.49 -16.88
CA SER A 125 3.90 0.86 -16.99
C SER A 125 4.19 1.85 -18.12
N LEU A 126 3.55 1.69 -19.28
CA LEU A 126 3.67 2.65 -20.40
C LEU A 126 3.19 4.05 -20.01
N LEU A 127 2.06 4.11 -19.31
CA LEU A 127 1.48 5.37 -18.88
C LEU A 127 2.33 6.03 -17.77
N ILE A 128 2.91 5.24 -16.89
CA ILE A 128 3.85 5.72 -15.85
C ILE A 128 5.14 6.24 -16.51
N ALA A 129 5.72 5.47 -17.44
CA ALA A 129 6.93 5.83 -18.17
C ALA A 129 6.79 7.17 -18.92
N ASP A 130 5.66 7.38 -19.61
CA ASP A 130 5.36 8.63 -20.33
C ASP A 130 5.36 9.86 -19.40
N ARG A 131 4.84 9.71 -18.18
CA ARG A 131 4.79 10.79 -17.19
C ARG A 131 6.14 11.07 -16.52
N LEU A 132 7.02 10.08 -16.43
CA LEU A 132 8.32 10.20 -15.78
C LEU A 132 9.34 10.92 -16.66
N GLY A 133 9.37 10.57 -17.95
CA GLY A 133 10.38 11.03 -18.87
C GLY A 133 11.80 10.52 -18.55
N PRO A 134 12.81 10.98 -19.31
CA PRO A 134 14.17 10.44 -19.25
C PRO A 134 14.91 10.68 -17.92
N GLU A 135 14.51 11.68 -17.14
CA GLU A 135 15.09 11.95 -15.82
C GLU A 135 14.53 11.04 -14.72
N GLY A 136 13.41 10.35 -14.98
CA GLY A 136 12.75 9.45 -14.03
C GLY A 136 13.42 8.08 -13.99
N ARG A 137 12.90 7.25 -13.07
CA ARG A 137 13.27 5.82 -12.96
C ARG A 137 12.03 5.00 -12.68
N LEU A 138 11.91 3.87 -13.37
CA LEU A 138 10.80 2.95 -13.22
C LEU A 138 11.33 1.56 -12.82
N TYR A 139 10.78 1.00 -11.75
CA TYR A 139 11.04 -0.35 -11.31
C TYR A 139 9.77 -1.18 -11.49
N LEU A 140 9.88 -2.23 -12.29
CA LEU A 140 8.78 -3.13 -12.62
C LEU A 140 8.98 -4.49 -11.95
N GLN A 141 8.03 -4.87 -11.14
CA GLN A 141 8.05 -6.13 -10.43
C GLN A 141 6.85 -6.98 -10.83
N ASP A 142 7.09 -8.27 -11.02
CA ASP A 142 6.05 -9.29 -11.05
C ASP A 142 6.57 -10.59 -10.42
N LEU A 143 5.67 -11.47 -9.98
CA LEU A 143 6.04 -12.78 -9.47
C LEU A 143 6.27 -13.77 -10.62
N SER A 144 5.65 -13.54 -11.78
CA SER A 144 5.79 -14.34 -13.01
C SER A 144 6.70 -13.63 -14.02
N LEU A 145 7.84 -14.23 -14.34
CA LEU A 145 8.70 -13.74 -15.40
C LEU A 145 8.01 -13.82 -16.76
N ALA A 146 7.13 -14.81 -16.99
CA ALA A 146 6.45 -15.00 -18.25
C ALA A 146 5.58 -13.80 -18.61
N ILE A 147 4.73 -13.33 -17.70
CA ILE A 147 3.91 -12.15 -17.94
C ILE A 147 4.73 -10.86 -17.95
N LEU A 148 5.70 -10.71 -17.05
CA LEU A 148 6.58 -9.55 -16.98
C LEU A 148 7.35 -9.36 -18.29
N SER A 149 7.80 -10.46 -18.91
CA SER A 149 8.55 -10.40 -20.17
C SER A 149 7.73 -9.83 -21.34
N ARG A 150 6.39 -9.81 -21.24
CA ARG A 150 5.52 -9.16 -22.23
C ARG A 150 5.60 -7.63 -22.18
N SER A 151 6.04 -7.08 -21.07
CA SER A 151 6.27 -5.64 -20.94
C SER A 151 7.56 -5.17 -21.61
N PHE A 152 8.59 -6.02 -21.71
CA PHE A 152 9.92 -5.65 -22.18
C PHE A 152 9.94 -4.93 -23.52
N PRO A 153 9.36 -5.48 -24.61
CA PRO A 153 9.40 -4.84 -25.92
C PRO A 153 8.62 -3.53 -25.97
N LYS A 154 7.67 -3.34 -25.07
CA LYS A 154 6.86 -2.13 -24.96
C LYS A 154 7.64 -1.03 -24.23
N ILE A 155 8.21 -1.35 -23.08
CA ILE A 155 8.87 -0.40 -22.18
C ILE A 155 10.24 0.01 -22.72
N THR A 156 11.02 -0.89 -23.36
CA THR A 156 12.31 -0.55 -23.97
C THR A 156 12.23 0.45 -25.12
N GLN A 157 11.03 0.79 -25.59
CA GLN A 157 10.80 1.85 -26.57
C GLN A 157 10.58 3.21 -25.88
N MET A 158 10.38 3.22 -24.56
CA MET A 158 10.19 4.44 -23.78
C MET A 158 11.53 5.02 -23.38
N ASP A 159 11.62 6.35 -23.38
CA ASP A 159 12.85 7.06 -22.97
C ASP A 159 12.85 7.30 -21.44
N VAL A 160 12.79 6.19 -20.67
CA VAL A 160 12.89 6.18 -19.20
C VAL A 160 13.72 5.01 -18.73
N PRO A 161 14.74 5.22 -17.89
CA PRO A 161 15.49 4.14 -17.27
C PRO A 161 14.57 3.21 -16.49
N THR A 162 14.51 1.94 -16.91
CA THR A 162 13.61 0.94 -16.32
C THR A 162 14.37 -0.30 -15.89
N GLU A 163 14.11 -0.76 -14.68
CA GLU A 163 14.64 -2.00 -14.11
C GLU A 163 13.53 -3.01 -13.89
N PHE A 164 13.79 -4.26 -14.27
CA PHE A 164 12.83 -5.35 -14.13
C PHE A 164 13.33 -6.35 -13.10
N HIS A 165 12.47 -6.83 -12.23
CA HIS A 165 12.82 -7.92 -11.32
C HIS A 165 11.63 -8.84 -11.05
N VAL A 166 11.93 -10.12 -10.87
CA VAL A 166 10.99 -11.10 -10.35
C VAL A 166 11.03 -11.04 -8.82
N GLY A 167 9.87 -11.06 -8.17
CA GLY A 167 9.83 -11.00 -6.71
C GLY A 167 8.43 -11.13 -6.13
N ASN A 168 8.35 -11.25 -4.81
CA ASN A 168 7.10 -11.25 -4.06
C ASN A 168 6.84 -9.85 -3.51
N ALA A 169 5.73 -9.23 -3.89
CA ALA A 169 5.36 -7.88 -3.47
C ALA A 169 5.16 -7.74 -1.94
N CYS A 170 4.99 -8.85 -1.22
CA CYS A 170 4.91 -8.88 0.24
C CYS A 170 6.29 -8.85 0.93
N ASN A 171 7.40 -8.94 0.16
CA ASN A 171 8.78 -8.95 0.65
C ASN A 171 9.70 -8.21 -0.31
N LEU A 172 9.56 -6.89 -0.39
CA LEU A 172 10.22 -6.06 -1.39
C LEU A 172 11.75 -5.99 -1.18
N PRO A 173 12.52 -6.14 -2.26
CA PRO A 173 13.98 -6.15 -2.22
C PRO A 173 14.59 -4.75 -2.30
N PHE A 174 14.11 -3.81 -1.51
CA PHE A 174 14.57 -2.43 -1.48
C PHE A 174 14.80 -1.95 -0.06
N ALA A 175 15.69 -0.95 0.08
CA ALA A 175 15.85 -0.20 1.32
C ALA A 175 14.59 0.65 1.62
N ASP A 176 14.54 1.23 2.82
CA ASP A 176 13.47 2.13 3.22
C ASP A 176 13.54 3.45 2.43
N HIS A 177 12.39 4.04 2.13
CA HIS A 177 12.26 5.39 1.57
C HIS A 177 12.97 5.62 0.22
N VAL A 178 12.87 4.67 -0.70
CA VAL A 178 13.46 4.75 -2.06
C VAL A 178 12.54 5.47 -3.04
N PHE A 179 11.23 5.17 -3.02
CA PHE A 179 10.31 5.53 -4.09
C PHE A 179 9.49 6.78 -3.80
N ASP A 180 9.33 7.62 -4.83
CA ASP A 180 8.47 8.82 -4.80
C ASP A 180 7.00 8.46 -5.01
N ALA A 181 6.72 7.32 -5.64
CA ALA A 181 5.38 6.76 -5.78
C ALA A 181 5.42 5.23 -5.92
N VAL A 182 4.34 4.56 -5.50
CA VAL A 182 4.13 3.11 -5.68
C VAL A 182 2.76 2.88 -6.30
N PHE A 183 2.70 2.02 -7.31
CA PHE A 183 1.50 1.66 -8.03
C PHE A 183 1.26 0.15 -8.02
N HIS A 184 0.00 -0.24 -7.85
CA HIS A 184 -0.46 -1.62 -8.04
C HIS A 184 -1.92 -1.62 -8.48
N PHE A 185 -2.24 -2.36 -9.54
CA PHE A 185 -3.63 -2.52 -9.98
C PHE A 185 -3.89 -3.90 -10.56
N GLY A 186 -4.76 -4.65 -9.86
CA GLY A 186 -5.14 -6.03 -10.18
C GLY A 186 -4.21 -7.08 -9.57
N GLY A 187 -4.78 -8.14 -9.02
CA GLY A 187 -4.08 -9.30 -8.47
C GLY A 187 -3.78 -9.25 -6.97
N LEU A 188 -4.08 -8.18 -6.24
CA LEU A 188 -3.90 -8.10 -4.78
C LEU A 188 -4.64 -9.21 -4.05
N ASN A 189 -5.83 -9.57 -4.53
CA ASN A 189 -6.68 -10.62 -3.96
C ASN A 189 -6.06 -12.02 -4.03
N THR A 190 -4.97 -12.19 -4.80
CA THR A 190 -4.23 -13.47 -4.89
C THR A 190 -3.03 -13.52 -3.94
N PHE A 191 -2.65 -12.40 -3.30
CA PHE A 191 -1.48 -12.35 -2.42
C PHE A 191 -1.72 -13.09 -1.11
N SER A 192 -0.73 -13.84 -0.67
CA SER A 192 -0.81 -14.61 0.58
C SER A 192 -0.70 -13.77 1.85
N ASP A 193 -0.07 -12.58 1.79
CA ASP A 193 0.13 -11.67 2.94
C ASP A 193 -0.20 -10.22 2.57
N ILE A 194 -1.49 -9.90 2.42
CA ILE A 194 -1.94 -8.53 2.14
C ILE A 194 -1.47 -7.53 3.22
N PRO A 195 -1.52 -7.84 4.53
CA PRO A 195 -0.92 -6.97 5.55
C PRO A 195 0.58 -6.72 5.31
N GLY A 196 1.33 -7.75 4.91
CA GLY A 196 2.74 -7.65 4.53
C GLY A 196 2.96 -6.73 3.34
N PHE A 197 2.14 -6.86 2.31
CA PHE A 197 2.17 -5.98 1.15
C PHE A 197 2.04 -4.50 1.57
N PHE A 198 1.04 -4.13 2.38
CA PHE A 198 0.86 -2.74 2.82
C PHE A 198 2.03 -2.26 3.70
N ARG A 199 2.61 -3.10 4.55
CA ARG A 199 3.82 -2.75 5.31
C ARG A 199 4.99 -2.45 4.39
N GLU A 200 5.24 -3.30 3.40
CA GLU A 200 6.38 -3.18 2.49
C GLU A 200 6.27 -1.97 1.56
N ILE A 201 5.11 -1.72 0.94
CA ILE A 201 4.94 -0.54 0.07
C ILE A 201 5.10 0.78 0.85
N ASN A 202 4.65 0.82 2.11
CA ASN A 202 4.87 1.99 2.97
C ASN A 202 6.33 2.14 3.38
N ARG A 203 7.04 1.02 3.66
CA ARG A 203 8.44 1.03 4.04
C ARG A 203 9.34 1.56 2.92
N VAL A 204 9.14 1.08 1.69
CA VAL A 204 9.98 1.44 0.55
C VAL A 204 9.64 2.82 -0.03
N ALA A 205 8.46 3.34 0.25
CA ALA A 205 8.04 4.67 -0.20
C ALA A 205 8.57 5.77 0.72
N LYS A 206 8.96 6.90 0.13
CA LYS A 206 9.37 8.11 0.87
C LYS A 206 8.20 8.69 1.64
N VAL A 207 8.49 9.41 2.72
CA VAL A 207 7.48 10.27 3.36
C VAL A 207 6.98 11.30 2.34
N GLY A 208 5.67 11.44 2.22
CA GLY A 208 5.04 12.27 1.19
C GLY A 208 4.77 11.56 -0.14
N ALA A 209 5.31 10.36 -0.35
CA ALA A 209 5.06 9.58 -1.56
C ALA A 209 3.57 9.27 -1.74
N LYS A 210 3.13 9.23 -3.00
CA LYS A 210 1.79 8.79 -3.36
C LYS A 210 1.76 7.29 -3.61
N ILE A 211 0.73 6.64 -3.06
CA ILE A 211 0.46 5.22 -3.29
C ILE A 211 -0.93 5.08 -3.91
N VAL A 212 -1.04 4.28 -4.95
CA VAL A 212 -2.30 3.88 -5.57
C VAL A 212 -2.35 2.37 -5.64
N VAL A 213 -3.40 1.80 -5.06
CA VAL A 213 -3.66 0.35 -5.05
C VAL A 213 -5.11 0.10 -5.44
N GLY A 214 -5.35 -0.84 -6.33
CA GLY A 214 -6.71 -1.21 -6.71
C GLY A 214 -6.83 -2.68 -7.12
N ASP A 215 -8.04 -3.21 -6.98
CA ASP A 215 -8.37 -4.59 -7.34
C ASP A 215 -9.90 -4.78 -7.45
N GLU A 216 -10.33 -5.99 -7.77
CA GLU A 216 -11.73 -6.39 -7.75
C GLU A 216 -12.30 -6.44 -6.33
N SER A 217 -13.53 -5.99 -6.19
CA SER A 217 -14.35 -6.22 -5.00
C SER A 217 -15.82 -5.96 -5.31
N MET A 218 -16.72 -6.76 -4.79
CA MET A 218 -18.15 -6.51 -4.90
C MET A 218 -18.61 -5.66 -3.73
N PRO A 219 -19.10 -4.42 -3.98
CA PRO A 219 -19.66 -3.60 -2.92
C PRO A 219 -20.77 -4.31 -2.17
N VAL A 220 -20.84 -4.12 -0.86
CA VAL A 220 -21.78 -4.83 0.00
C VAL A 220 -23.23 -4.68 -0.46
N TRP A 221 -23.62 -3.50 -0.95
CA TRP A 221 -24.99 -3.22 -1.42
C TRP A 221 -25.35 -3.88 -2.77
N LEU A 222 -24.37 -4.42 -3.51
CA LEU A 222 -24.60 -5.13 -4.78
C LEU A 222 -24.55 -6.65 -4.62
N ARG A 223 -24.05 -7.19 -3.52
CA ARG A 223 -23.81 -8.64 -3.33
C ARG A 223 -25.08 -9.49 -3.49
N ASP A 224 -26.20 -8.98 -3.03
CA ASP A 224 -27.50 -9.69 -3.06
C ASP A 224 -28.33 -9.40 -4.33
N THR A 225 -27.81 -8.57 -5.25
CA THR A 225 -28.45 -8.34 -6.54
C THR A 225 -28.16 -9.48 -7.53
N GLU A 226 -28.94 -9.59 -8.62
CA GLU A 226 -28.63 -10.52 -9.71
C GLU A 226 -27.25 -10.22 -10.30
N PHE A 227 -26.94 -8.94 -10.55
CA PHE A 227 -25.66 -8.45 -11.04
C PHE A 227 -24.48 -8.93 -10.14
N GLY A 228 -24.58 -8.73 -8.85
CA GLY A 228 -23.54 -9.16 -7.91
C GLY A 228 -23.35 -10.67 -7.87
N ARG A 229 -24.45 -11.43 -7.81
CA ARG A 229 -24.40 -12.90 -7.81
C ARG A 229 -23.80 -13.47 -9.07
N VAL A 230 -24.15 -12.93 -10.25
CA VAL A 230 -23.59 -13.37 -11.54
C VAL A 230 -22.08 -13.13 -11.58
N LEU A 231 -21.62 -11.92 -11.27
CA LEU A 231 -20.19 -11.57 -11.28
C LEU A 231 -19.38 -12.38 -10.28
N MET A 232 -19.81 -12.47 -9.01
CA MET A 232 -19.13 -13.27 -7.98
C MET A 232 -19.12 -14.78 -8.26
N ASN A 233 -20.02 -15.26 -9.12
CA ASN A 233 -20.00 -16.65 -9.56
C ASN A 233 -19.05 -16.86 -10.74
N SER A 234 -18.93 -15.88 -11.64
CA SER A 234 -18.02 -15.95 -12.79
C SER A 234 -16.56 -15.74 -12.38
N ASN A 235 -16.30 -14.82 -11.44
CA ASN A 235 -14.97 -14.57 -10.88
C ASN A 235 -15.04 -14.46 -9.35
N PRO A 236 -14.56 -15.47 -8.60
CA PRO A 236 -14.58 -15.47 -7.14
C PRO A 236 -13.79 -14.32 -6.49
N LEU A 237 -12.85 -13.67 -7.21
CA LEU A 237 -12.08 -12.53 -6.68
C LEU A 237 -12.97 -11.33 -6.32
N TYR A 238 -14.12 -11.17 -6.97
CA TYR A 238 -15.12 -10.17 -6.56
C TYR A 238 -15.67 -10.34 -5.13
N ARG A 239 -15.45 -11.49 -4.49
CA ARG A 239 -15.94 -11.77 -3.11
C ARG A 239 -15.06 -11.17 -2.02
N TYR A 240 -13.83 -10.76 -2.36
CA TYR A 240 -12.92 -10.18 -1.39
C TYR A 240 -13.42 -8.81 -0.91
N ASP A 241 -13.19 -8.54 0.36
CA ASP A 241 -13.50 -7.25 0.98
C ASP A 241 -12.37 -6.25 0.70
N LEU A 242 -12.71 -4.96 0.83
CA LEU A 242 -11.72 -3.89 0.75
C LEU A 242 -10.64 -4.06 1.84
N PRO A 243 -9.35 -3.91 1.51
CA PRO A 243 -8.25 -4.14 2.45
C PRO A 243 -7.99 -2.95 3.40
N LEU A 244 -9.01 -2.14 3.73
CA LEU A 244 -8.86 -0.91 4.51
C LEU A 244 -8.29 -1.14 5.91
N GLN A 245 -8.57 -2.29 6.52
CA GLN A 245 -8.06 -2.67 7.84
C GLN A 245 -6.53 -2.89 7.87
N TYR A 246 -5.90 -3.00 6.71
CA TYR A 246 -4.45 -3.21 6.59
C TYR A 246 -3.68 -1.93 6.27
N LEU A 247 -4.39 -0.81 6.04
CA LEU A 247 -3.73 0.48 5.84
C LEU A 247 -2.96 0.88 7.09
N PRO A 248 -1.66 1.25 6.97
CA PRO A 248 -0.87 1.71 8.10
C PRO A 248 -1.42 2.99 8.73
N VAL A 249 -1.21 3.16 10.03
CA VAL A 249 -1.61 4.37 10.77
C VAL A 249 -0.97 5.65 10.23
N SER A 250 0.14 5.51 9.50
CA SER A 250 0.85 6.61 8.83
C SER A 250 0.19 7.09 7.54
N CYS A 251 -0.87 6.43 7.04
CA CYS A 251 -1.57 6.89 5.83
C CYS A 251 -2.22 8.25 6.05
N ARG A 252 -2.08 9.12 5.04
CA ARG A 252 -2.68 10.46 5.01
C ARG A 252 -3.47 10.64 3.72
N GLU A 253 -4.43 11.56 3.71
CA GLU A 253 -5.22 11.91 2.52
C GLU A 253 -5.82 10.68 1.82
N VAL A 254 -6.27 9.68 2.58
CA VAL A 254 -6.82 8.43 2.04
C VAL A 254 -8.09 8.73 1.26
N LYS A 255 -8.15 8.30 0.00
CA LYS A 255 -9.34 8.33 -0.83
C LYS A 255 -9.64 6.94 -1.34
N LEU A 256 -10.90 6.62 -1.44
CA LEU A 256 -11.45 5.40 -2.01
C LEU A 256 -12.45 5.76 -3.09
N GLU A 257 -12.33 5.13 -4.24
CA GLU A 257 -13.28 5.25 -5.33
C GLU A 257 -13.62 3.88 -5.89
N TRP A 258 -14.89 3.68 -6.20
CA TRP A 258 -15.36 2.55 -6.97
C TRP A 258 -15.30 2.88 -8.46
N ILE A 259 -14.66 2.02 -9.24
CA ILE A 259 -14.39 2.18 -10.66
C ILE A 259 -14.81 0.92 -11.43
N ILE A 260 -14.73 0.93 -12.72
CA ILE A 260 -15.01 -0.20 -13.63
C ILE A 260 -16.31 -0.91 -13.24
N GLY A 261 -17.42 -0.33 -13.68
CA GLY A 261 -18.76 -0.84 -13.36
C GLY A 261 -19.12 -0.80 -11.87
N GLY A 262 -18.30 -0.12 -11.03
CA GLY A 262 -18.50 -0.03 -9.60
C GLY A 262 -18.13 -1.31 -8.83
N VAL A 263 -17.34 -2.21 -9.43
CA VAL A 263 -16.93 -3.49 -8.85
C VAL A 263 -15.40 -3.69 -8.81
N PHE A 264 -14.68 -2.64 -9.11
CA PHE A 264 -13.27 -2.47 -8.78
C PHE A 264 -13.14 -1.27 -7.86
N TYR A 265 -12.10 -1.26 -7.04
CA TYR A 265 -11.77 -0.12 -6.20
C TYR A 265 -10.39 0.43 -6.54
N ALA A 266 -10.22 1.73 -6.29
CA ALA A 266 -8.93 2.38 -6.22
C ALA A 266 -8.80 3.07 -4.86
N ILE A 267 -7.76 2.71 -4.12
CA ILE A 267 -7.35 3.38 -2.87
C ILE A 267 -6.12 4.21 -3.22
N GLU A 268 -6.19 5.52 -2.97
CA GLU A 268 -5.03 6.38 -3.03
C GLU A 268 -4.75 6.98 -1.66
N TYR A 269 -3.48 7.13 -1.32
CA TYR A 269 -3.07 7.82 -0.10
C TYR A 269 -1.65 8.36 -0.20
N ARG A 270 -1.29 9.16 0.78
CA ARG A 270 0.05 9.70 0.94
C ARG A 270 0.72 9.06 2.16
N VAL A 271 1.98 8.67 2.02
CA VAL A 271 2.78 8.15 3.14
C VAL A 271 3.11 9.29 4.09
N GLY A 272 2.78 9.13 5.36
CA GLY A 272 3.12 10.05 6.45
C GLY A 272 3.99 9.37 7.50
N GLU A 273 4.14 10.01 8.64
CA GLU A 273 4.84 9.49 9.81
C GLU A 273 3.89 9.38 11.00
N GLY A 274 3.99 8.30 11.76
CA GLY A 274 3.23 8.06 12.98
C GLY A 274 1.72 8.21 12.82
N GLU A 275 1.02 8.53 13.90
CA GLU A 275 -0.40 8.82 13.93
C GLU A 275 -0.72 10.22 13.38
N PRO A 276 -1.95 10.47 12.90
CA PRO A 276 -2.39 11.82 12.55
C PRO A 276 -2.31 12.75 13.76
N PHE A 277 -1.83 13.98 13.53
CA PHE A 277 -1.78 14.98 14.61
C PHE A 277 -3.21 15.37 15.04
N ALA A 278 -3.41 15.36 16.36
CA ALA A 278 -4.57 15.98 17.00
C ALA A 278 -4.13 16.53 18.36
N ASP A 279 -4.49 17.77 18.65
CA ASP A 279 -4.36 18.30 20.02
C ASP A 279 -5.49 17.73 20.89
N LEU A 280 -5.20 16.60 21.52
CA LEU A 280 -6.15 15.90 22.38
C LEU A 280 -6.32 16.57 23.76
N ASP A 281 -5.44 17.51 24.10
CA ASP A 281 -5.45 18.25 25.35
C ASP A 281 -6.08 19.64 25.23
N PHE A 282 -6.46 20.04 24.00
CA PHE A 282 -7.20 21.27 23.75
C PHE A 282 -8.47 21.35 24.61
N GLU A 283 -8.60 22.44 25.40
CA GLU A 283 -9.76 22.63 26.28
C GLU A 283 -11.02 22.93 25.43
N ILE A 284 -12.01 22.07 25.52
CA ILE A 284 -13.27 22.20 24.78
C ILE A 284 -14.21 23.08 25.60
N PRO A 285 -14.59 24.28 25.08
CA PRO A 285 -15.50 25.17 25.79
C PRO A 285 -16.91 24.55 25.94
N GLY A 286 -17.64 24.98 26.95
CA GLY A 286 -19.02 24.59 27.21
C GLY A 286 -19.25 23.95 28.56
N ALA A 287 -20.50 23.61 28.87
CA ALA A 287 -20.90 23.13 30.20
C ALA A 287 -20.21 21.82 30.63
N ARG A 288 -19.84 20.97 29.67
CA ARG A 288 -19.10 19.72 29.95
C ARG A 288 -17.63 19.99 30.23
N GLY A 289 -16.98 20.90 29.49
CA GLY A 289 -15.56 21.23 29.61
C GLY A 289 -14.60 20.07 29.37
N GLY A 290 -13.38 20.22 29.77
CA GLY A 290 -12.29 19.24 29.62
C GLY A 290 -11.77 19.12 28.19
N SER A 291 -10.83 18.23 27.98
CA SER A 291 -10.28 17.86 26.66
C SER A 291 -10.74 16.49 26.22
N HIS A 292 -10.39 16.08 24.98
CA HIS A 292 -10.64 14.70 24.53
C HIS A 292 -9.95 13.68 25.45
N ARG A 293 -8.70 13.95 25.86
CA ARG A 293 -7.93 13.07 26.73
C ARG A 293 -8.53 12.94 28.12
N THR A 294 -8.93 14.06 28.74
CA THR A 294 -9.54 14.02 30.08
C THR A 294 -10.91 13.36 30.07
N ARG A 295 -11.65 13.47 28.97
CA ARG A 295 -12.95 12.75 28.80
C ARG A 295 -12.77 11.25 28.61
N TYR A 296 -11.64 10.81 28.06
CA TYR A 296 -11.35 9.39 27.85
C TYR A 296 -10.81 8.74 29.12
N TYR A 297 -9.78 9.35 29.75
CA TYR A 297 -9.12 8.76 30.91
C TYR A 297 -9.73 9.18 32.25
N GLY A 298 -10.45 10.31 32.30
CA GLY A 298 -11.02 10.87 33.53
C GLY A 298 -12.42 10.37 33.85
N MET A 299 -12.81 9.19 33.42
CA MET A 299 -14.12 8.62 33.76
C MET A 299 -14.10 8.06 35.19
N LEU A 300 -14.95 8.63 36.07
CA LEU A 300 -15.29 8.06 37.37
C LEU A 300 -16.57 7.24 37.23
N GLU A 301 -16.57 6.03 37.78
CA GLU A 301 -17.77 5.20 37.81
C GLU A 301 -18.84 5.76 38.75
N GLY A 302 -20.03 5.67 38.29
CA GLY A 302 -21.33 5.71 38.94
C GLY A 302 -21.52 6.62 40.15
N VAL A 303 -22.09 7.80 39.93
CA VAL A 303 -22.72 8.59 41.00
C VAL A 303 -24.23 8.41 40.93
N THR A 304 -24.92 8.51 42.09
CA THR A 304 -26.39 8.49 42.12
C THR A 304 -26.99 9.67 41.35
N ALA A 305 -28.20 9.53 40.84
CA ALA A 305 -28.92 10.59 40.13
C ALA A 305 -29.00 11.88 40.97
N LYS A 306 -29.15 11.75 42.29
CA LYS A 306 -29.13 12.89 43.23
C LYS A 306 -27.78 13.59 43.25
N ALA A 307 -26.65 12.85 43.32
CA ALA A 307 -25.32 13.43 43.32
C ALA A 307 -25.04 14.13 41.98
N LYS A 308 -25.45 13.53 40.84
CA LYS A 308 -25.34 14.14 39.51
C LYS A 308 -26.07 15.47 39.41
N SER A 309 -27.32 15.53 39.90
CA SER A 309 -28.12 16.78 39.92
C SER A 309 -27.47 17.86 40.79
N LEU A 310 -26.95 17.50 41.96
CA LEU A 310 -26.25 18.43 42.83
C LEU A 310 -24.94 18.95 42.17
N ALA A 311 -24.19 18.09 41.53
CA ALA A 311 -22.95 18.48 40.80
C ALA A 311 -23.30 19.46 39.66
N GLN A 312 -24.36 19.23 38.89
CA GLN A 312 -24.82 20.14 37.84
C GLN A 312 -25.16 21.53 38.38
N LEU A 313 -25.93 21.58 39.44
CA LEU A 313 -26.32 22.84 40.09
C LEU A 313 -25.10 23.59 40.67
N ALA A 314 -24.17 22.88 41.32
CA ALA A 314 -22.99 23.47 41.93
C ALA A 314 -21.98 23.97 40.84
N SER A 315 -21.78 23.20 39.78
CA SER A 315 -20.97 23.61 38.65
C SER A 315 -21.51 24.89 38.00
N ALA A 316 -22.83 24.92 37.71
CA ALA A 316 -23.49 26.09 37.14
C ALA A 316 -23.37 27.32 38.07
N LYS A 317 -23.59 27.15 39.35
CA LYS A 317 -23.49 28.24 40.37
C LYS A 317 -22.08 28.79 40.52
N SER A 318 -21.07 27.93 40.37
CA SER A 318 -19.66 28.34 40.47
C SER A 318 -19.12 28.97 39.18
N GLY A 319 -19.83 28.97 38.10
CA GLY A 319 -19.37 29.43 36.79
C GLY A 319 -18.27 28.57 36.17
N LYS A 320 -17.97 27.42 36.77
CA LYS A 320 -16.95 26.45 36.25
C LYS A 320 -17.59 25.43 35.33
N SER A 321 -16.81 24.95 34.35
CA SER A 321 -17.24 23.76 33.60
C SER A 321 -17.37 22.54 34.52
N MET A 322 -18.20 21.58 34.16
CA MET A 322 -18.36 20.34 34.94
C MET A 322 -17.02 19.64 35.18
N HIS A 323 -16.14 19.62 34.17
CA HIS A 323 -14.79 19.06 34.28
C HIS A 323 -14.01 19.75 35.39
N ARG A 324 -13.85 21.09 35.35
CA ARG A 324 -13.10 21.85 36.36
C ARG A 324 -13.68 21.71 37.74
N TRP A 325 -15.02 21.75 37.86
CA TRP A 325 -15.70 21.60 39.12
C TRP A 325 -15.47 20.22 39.75
N LEU A 326 -15.58 19.15 38.95
CA LEU A 326 -15.36 17.77 39.42
C LEU A 326 -13.90 17.54 39.77
N ASP A 327 -12.93 18.02 38.99
CA ASP A 327 -11.50 17.91 39.28
C ASP A 327 -11.17 18.56 40.62
N ASP A 328 -11.64 19.79 40.84
CA ASP A 328 -11.43 20.51 42.11
C ASP A 328 -12.02 19.76 43.31
N VAL A 329 -13.27 19.31 43.20
CA VAL A 329 -13.97 18.64 44.30
C VAL A 329 -13.36 17.28 44.62
N VAL A 330 -13.01 16.48 43.60
CA VAL A 330 -12.41 15.17 43.81
C VAL A 330 -11.00 15.32 44.42
N ARG A 331 -10.17 16.25 43.92
CA ARG A 331 -8.85 16.52 44.52
C ARG A 331 -8.96 16.91 45.98
N ILE A 332 -9.81 17.89 46.30
CA ILE A 332 -9.98 18.37 47.69
C ILE A 332 -10.42 17.23 48.61
N ALA A 333 -11.42 16.44 48.17
CA ALA A 333 -11.92 15.33 48.96
C ALA A 333 -10.87 14.23 49.16
N ALA A 334 -10.19 13.82 48.06
CA ALA A 334 -9.18 12.78 48.11
C ALA A 334 -7.95 13.18 48.94
N THR A 335 -7.45 14.42 48.79
CA THR A 335 -6.33 14.94 49.59
C THR A 335 -6.68 14.92 51.07
N ARG A 336 -7.83 15.47 51.45
CA ARG A 336 -8.30 15.45 52.82
C ARG A 336 -8.35 14.03 53.42
N ASP A 337 -8.90 13.09 52.69
CA ASP A 337 -9.08 11.71 53.17
C ASP A 337 -7.75 10.95 53.26
N LEU A 338 -6.74 11.29 52.40
CA LEU A 338 -5.38 10.76 52.48
C LEU A 338 -4.51 11.37 53.56
N GLU A 339 -4.79 12.62 53.97
CA GLU A 339 -4.08 13.33 55.07
C GLU A 339 -4.70 13.05 56.44
N SER A 340 -5.80 12.30 56.50
CA SER A 340 -6.56 12.02 57.74
C SER A 340 -6.09 10.74 58.46
N GLU A 341 -4.97 10.15 58.05
CA GLU A 341 -4.26 9.11 58.79
C GLU A 341 -3.16 9.77 59.67
#